data_36d67e749d216f0feb216ce2c0cd7a17
#
_entry.id   36d67e749d216f0feb216ce2c0cd7a17
#
_cell.length_a   1.000
_cell.length_b   1.000
_cell.length_c   1.000
_cell.angle_alpha   90.00
_cell.angle_beta   90.00
_cell.angle_gamma   90.00
#
_symmetry.space_group_name_H-M   'P 1'
#
loop_
_entity.id
_entity.type
_entity.pdbx_description
1 polymer ?
#
loop_
_entity_poly.entity_id
_entity_poly.type
_entity_poly.pdbx_seq_one_letter_code
_entity_poly.pdbx_strand_id
1 'polypeptide(L)'
;MNKDNNLGRVLALLSLTLLMSFGLYSLPDTLFGYKIKKVDLLSDFKVKEEKLSLDSLKQQLEQADTLQVDSVALRDSIMRSAGIDSAALALRDSLYKAVYAVQGADSLGAHIEDYSLGHIGLQRFFAALKNRRELNRPVRVAFLGDSFIEGDIMVADFRSGMQKEFGGRGVGFVPVTSVAAQFRPTVEQRASGWTTWSMLTDHEHGYTLSGMMFEANEENASIHVKTTKRYPELQTFSSLKLIYEQNKNTEMRLVCNASADTLQEMLPATSIVTQYELEGMFTEADFTFKNTPEFRALGVAMEDHSGVVVDNFSLRGNSGMILERLDVSRCQALNKIRPYDLIVLQYGL
;
A
#
# COMPACT_ATOMS: atom_id res chain seq x y z
N MET A 1 47.29 -13.50 -5.83
CA MET A 1 46.26 -13.22 -4.81
C MET A 1 44.94 -13.76 -5.31
N ASN A 2 44.46 -14.82 -4.68
CA ASN A 2 43.37 -15.71 -5.17
C ASN A 2 42.01 -15.03 -5.26
N LYS A 3 41.58 -14.69 -6.46
CA LYS A 3 40.19 -14.26 -6.73
C LYS A 3 39.29 -15.37 -7.30
N ASP A 4 39.83 -16.57 -7.56
CA ASP A 4 39.16 -17.61 -8.37
C ASP A 4 38.52 -18.75 -7.62
N ASN A 5 38.59 -18.76 -6.27
CA ASN A 5 38.05 -19.89 -5.48
C ASN A 5 36.61 -19.73 -4.99
N ASN A 6 35.98 -18.59 -5.13
CA ASN A 6 34.63 -18.38 -4.61
C ASN A 6 33.56 -18.97 -5.51
N LEU A 7 33.71 -18.91 -6.84
CA LEU A 7 32.76 -19.52 -7.79
C LEU A 7 32.70 -21.04 -7.63
N GLY A 8 33.87 -21.69 -7.51
CA GLY A 8 33.94 -23.14 -7.27
C GLY A 8 33.31 -23.57 -5.96
N ARG A 9 33.47 -22.78 -4.88
CA ARG A 9 32.82 -23.03 -3.57
C ARG A 9 31.30 -22.84 -3.65
N VAL A 10 30.81 -21.81 -4.34
CA VAL A 10 29.39 -21.59 -4.55
C VAL A 10 28.76 -22.70 -5.39
N LEU A 11 29.41 -23.12 -6.46
CA LEU A 11 28.94 -24.25 -7.27
C LEU A 11 28.96 -25.58 -6.50
N ALA A 12 29.97 -25.81 -5.68
CA ALA A 12 30.04 -27.00 -4.80
C ALA A 12 28.93 -27.00 -3.75
N LEU A 13 28.62 -25.85 -3.14
CA LEU A 13 27.52 -25.71 -2.20
C LEU A 13 26.15 -25.93 -2.88
N LEU A 14 25.94 -25.35 -4.05
CA LEU A 14 24.70 -25.57 -4.83
C LEU A 14 24.54 -27.04 -5.23
N SER A 15 25.62 -27.70 -5.68
CA SER A 15 25.58 -29.13 -6.02
C SER A 15 25.31 -30.00 -4.79
N LEU A 16 25.89 -29.66 -3.65
CA LEU A 16 25.66 -30.38 -2.38
C LEU A 16 24.22 -30.22 -1.89
N THR A 17 23.65 -29.01 -1.96
CA THR A 17 22.26 -28.76 -1.58
C THR A 17 21.27 -29.49 -2.50
N LEU A 18 21.54 -29.54 -3.80
CA LEU A 18 20.73 -30.32 -4.75
C LEU A 18 20.80 -31.82 -4.47
N LEU A 19 22.00 -32.35 -4.18
CA LEU A 19 22.18 -33.75 -3.81
C LEU A 19 21.48 -34.13 -2.51
N MET A 20 21.60 -33.27 -1.50
CA MET A 20 20.88 -33.46 -0.22
C MET A 20 19.35 -33.40 -0.39
N SER A 21 18.86 -32.47 -1.20
CA SER A 21 17.42 -32.34 -1.50
C SER A 21 16.90 -33.59 -2.26
N PHE A 22 17.66 -34.09 -3.20
CA PHE A 22 17.32 -35.32 -3.92
C PHE A 22 17.38 -36.55 -3.01
N GLY A 23 18.38 -36.61 -2.11
CA GLY A 23 18.47 -37.65 -1.08
C GLY A 23 17.27 -37.66 -0.14
N LEU A 24 16.84 -36.51 0.32
CA LEU A 24 15.65 -36.34 1.18
C LEU A 24 14.34 -36.69 0.45
N TYR A 25 14.26 -36.40 -0.84
CA TYR A 25 13.10 -36.81 -1.68
C TYR A 25 12.99 -38.32 -1.87
N SER A 26 14.12 -39.03 -1.93
CA SER A 26 14.20 -40.46 -2.11
C SER A 26 13.94 -41.28 -0.85
N LEU A 27 13.83 -40.63 0.33
CA LEU A 27 13.51 -41.35 1.58
C LEU A 27 12.05 -41.82 1.60
N PRO A 28 11.75 -42.93 2.28
CA PRO A 28 10.38 -43.42 2.46
C PRO A 28 9.57 -42.42 3.30
N ASP A 29 8.24 -42.40 3.09
CA ASP A 29 7.33 -41.46 3.77
C ASP A 29 7.29 -41.60 5.30
N THR A 30 7.79 -42.72 5.81
CA THR A 30 7.93 -43.02 7.24
C THR A 30 9.32 -43.60 7.50
N LEU A 31 10.06 -42.97 8.42
CA LEU A 31 11.35 -43.47 8.90
C LEU A 31 11.30 -43.61 10.41
N PHE A 32 11.61 -44.79 10.95
CA PHE A 32 11.58 -45.09 12.37
C PHE A 32 10.25 -44.72 13.08
N GLY A 33 9.10 -44.84 12.37
CA GLY A 33 7.78 -44.54 12.93
C GLY A 33 7.37 -43.08 12.89
N TYR A 34 8.22 -42.18 12.39
CA TYR A 34 7.91 -40.78 12.19
C TYR A 34 7.56 -40.49 10.74
N LYS A 35 6.49 -39.72 10.51
CA LYS A 35 6.10 -39.24 9.17
C LYS A 35 7.04 -38.12 8.74
N ILE A 36 7.75 -38.31 7.61
CA ILE A 36 8.59 -37.27 7.01
C ILE A 36 7.73 -36.41 6.09
N LYS A 37 7.67 -35.10 6.37
CA LYS A 37 7.00 -34.15 5.48
C LYS A 37 7.92 -33.86 4.28
N LYS A 38 7.61 -34.45 3.12
CA LYS A 38 8.32 -34.13 1.87
C LYS A 38 7.99 -32.72 1.42
N VAL A 39 9.02 -31.92 1.21
CA VAL A 39 8.88 -30.59 0.60
C VAL A 39 9.13 -30.75 -0.91
N ASP A 40 8.11 -30.53 -1.74
CA ASP A 40 8.26 -30.51 -3.19
C ASP A 40 8.84 -29.16 -3.60
N LEU A 41 10.15 -29.09 -3.81
CA LEU A 41 10.88 -27.89 -4.22
C LEU A 41 10.47 -27.36 -5.60
N LEU A 42 9.72 -28.14 -6.37
CA LEU A 42 9.22 -27.77 -7.70
C LEU A 42 7.71 -27.49 -7.68
N SER A 43 7.08 -27.45 -6.51
CA SER A 43 5.63 -27.18 -6.39
C SER A 43 5.27 -25.83 -7.00
N ASP A 44 6.13 -24.82 -6.85
CA ASP A 44 5.91 -23.47 -7.35
C ASP A 44 6.10 -23.34 -8.87
N PHE A 45 6.76 -24.34 -9.50
CA PHE A 45 6.90 -24.42 -10.96
C PHE A 45 5.90 -25.37 -11.63
N LYS A 46 5.20 -26.17 -10.84
CA LYS A 46 4.09 -26.96 -11.32
C LYS A 46 2.85 -26.09 -11.27
N VAL A 47 2.48 -25.48 -12.39
CA VAL A 47 1.12 -24.97 -12.58
C VAL A 47 0.19 -26.16 -12.27
N LYS A 48 -0.43 -26.15 -11.09
CA LYS A 48 -1.59 -26.98 -10.82
C LYS A 48 -2.66 -26.49 -11.78
N GLU A 49 -2.78 -27.14 -12.93
CA GLU A 49 -4.07 -27.22 -13.58
C GLU A 49 -4.99 -28.00 -12.63
N GLU A 50 -5.53 -27.34 -11.63
CA GLU A 50 -6.81 -27.72 -11.10
C GLU A 50 -7.78 -27.55 -12.27
N LYS A 51 -8.00 -28.63 -13.00
CA LYS A 51 -9.23 -28.80 -13.75
C LYS A 51 -10.34 -28.77 -12.70
N LEU A 52 -10.75 -27.57 -12.28
CA LEU A 52 -12.07 -27.41 -11.72
C LEU A 52 -12.99 -27.99 -12.78
N SER A 53 -13.55 -29.18 -12.48
CA SER A 53 -14.47 -29.80 -13.42
C SER A 53 -15.63 -28.81 -13.59
N LEU A 54 -16.04 -28.60 -14.82
CA LEU A 54 -17.18 -27.73 -15.15
C LEU A 54 -18.41 -28.07 -14.28
N ASP A 55 -18.48 -29.32 -13.82
CA ASP A 55 -19.54 -29.83 -12.95
C ASP A 55 -19.42 -29.37 -11.49
N SER A 56 -18.19 -29.20 -10.95
CA SER A 56 -18.02 -28.63 -9.60
C SER A 56 -18.29 -27.13 -9.57
N LEU A 57 -17.97 -26.39 -10.66
CA LEU A 57 -18.36 -25.01 -10.83
C LEU A 57 -19.87 -24.84 -11.00
N LYS A 58 -20.53 -25.73 -11.75
CA LYS A 58 -21.99 -25.74 -11.88
C LYS A 58 -22.65 -26.02 -10.54
N GLN A 59 -22.15 -26.99 -9.76
CA GLN A 59 -22.69 -27.33 -8.46
C GLN A 59 -22.49 -26.21 -7.42
N GLN A 60 -21.39 -25.45 -7.48
CA GLN A 60 -21.17 -24.26 -6.65
C GLN A 60 -22.04 -23.08 -7.11
N LEU A 61 -22.28 -22.91 -8.40
CA LEU A 61 -23.21 -21.92 -8.95
C LEU A 61 -24.67 -22.25 -8.59
N GLU A 62 -25.08 -23.53 -8.67
CA GLU A 62 -26.40 -23.96 -8.25
C GLU A 62 -26.64 -23.83 -6.74
N GLN A 63 -25.60 -23.99 -5.90
CA GLN A 63 -25.68 -23.72 -4.46
C GLN A 63 -25.69 -22.23 -4.12
N ALA A 64 -25.06 -21.38 -4.95
CA ALA A 64 -25.11 -19.93 -4.82
C ALA A 64 -26.48 -19.35 -5.27
N ASP A 65 -27.13 -20.00 -6.26
CA ASP A 65 -28.47 -19.62 -6.73
C ASP A 65 -29.58 -19.94 -5.72
N THR A 66 -29.34 -20.73 -4.69
CA THR A 66 -30.31 -20.96 -3.60
C THR A 66 -30.35 -19.85 -2.54
N LEU A 67 -29.40 -18.91 -2.58
CA LEU A 67 -29.52 -17.63 -1.90
C LEU A 67 -30.01 -16.59 -2.91
N GLN A 68 -31.21 -16.80 -3.43
CA GLN A 68 -31.94 -15.79 -4.22
C GLN A 68 -32.30 -14.57 -3.35
N VAL A 69 -31.32 -13.74 -3.08
CA VAL A 69 -31.57 -12.31 -3.09
C VAL A 69 -31.74 -11.99 -4.58
N ASP A 70 -32.95 -11.65 -4.98
CA ASP A 70 -33.26 -11.26 -6.34
C ASP A 70 -32.32 -10.08 -6.72
N SER A 71 -31.18 -10.43 -7.31
CA SER A 71 -30.10 -9.48 -7.63
C SER A 71 -30.61 -8.38 -8.58
N VAL A 72 -31.65 -8.70 -9.35
CA VAL A 72 -32.32 -7.76 -10.25
C VAL A 72 -33.18 -6.79 -9.44
N ALA A 73 -33.96 -7.29 -8.48
CA ALA A 73 -34.80 -6.43 -7.62
C ALA A 73 -33.97 -5.55 -6.70
N LEU A 74 -32.85 -6.06 -6.18
CA LEU A 74 -31.90 -5.27 -5.37
C LEU A 74 -31.21 -4.21 -6.25
N ARG A 75 -30.77 -4.57 -7.44
CA ARG A 75 -30.21 -3.64 -8.43
C ARG A 75 -31.20 -2.53 -8.79
N ASP A 76 -32.45 -2.89 -9.09
CA ASP A 76 -33.50 -1.93 -9.44
C ASP A 76 -33.93 -1.05 -8.25
N SER A 77 -33.84 -1.57 -7.02
CA SER A 77 -34.07 -0.80 -5.80
C SER A 77 -32.96 0.23 -5.57
N ILE A 78 -31.69 -0.18 -5.74
CA ILE A 78 -30.52 0.72 -5.64
C ILE A 78 -30.58 1.80 -6.74
N MET A 79 -30.95 1.42 -7.96
CA MET A 79 -31.08 2.36 -9.07
C MET A 79 -32.18 3.40 -8.83
N ARG A 80 -33.33 2.98 -8.34
CA ARG A 80 -34.42 3.89 -7.99
C ARG A 80 -34.07 4.83 -6.83
N SER A 81 -33.40 4.34 -5.81
CA SER A 81 -32.95 5.15 -4.68
C SER A 81 -31.86 6.15 -5.05
N ALA A 82 -31.06 5.84 -6.09
CA ALA A 82 -30.01 6.71 -6.61
C ALA A 82 -30.51 7.65 -7.72
N GLY A 83 -31.79 7.60 -8.11
CA GLY A 83 -32.35 8.42 -9.20
C GLY A 83 -31.75 8.12 -10.58
N ILE A 84 -31.27 6.90 -10.81
CA ILE A 84 -30.58 6.51 -12.05
C ILE A 84 -31.59 5.94 -13.04
N ASP A 85 -31.69 6.56 -14.22
CA ASP A 85 -32.52 6.09 -15.31
C ASP A 85 -31.97 4.81 -15.95
N SER A 86 -32.77 3.74 -15.99
CA SER A 86 -32.41 2.45 -16.56
C SER A 86 -32.07 2.54 -18.06
N ALA A 87 -32.70 3.45 -18.81
CA ALA A 87 -32.41 3.68 -20.23
C ALA A 87 -31.06 4.37 -20.43
N ALA A 88 -30.72 5.32 -19.57
CA ALA A 88 -29.40 5.96 -19.58
C ALA A 88 -28.28 4.97 -19.24
N LEU A 89 -28.53 4.02 -18.32
CA LEU A 89 -27.62 2.93 -17.99
C LEU A 89 -27.38 1.99 -19.17
N ALA A 90 -28.44 1.53 -19.83
CA ALA A 90 -28.34 0.65 -20.99
C ALA A 90 -27.60 1.30 -22.15
N LEU A 91 -27.83 2.61 -22.36
CA LEU A 91 -27.08 3.39 -23.36
C LEU A 91 -25.58 3.47 -23.01
N ARG A 92 -25.22 3.71 -21.73
CA ARG A 92 -23.83 3.76 -21.28
C ARG A 92 -23.14 2.41 -21.43
N ASP A 93 -23.80 1.31 -21.05
CA ASP A 93 -23.27 -0.04 -21.24
C ASP A 93 -23.03 -0.35 -22.73
N SER A 94 -23.92 0.08 -23.60
CA SER A 94 -23.78 -0.06 -25.06
C SER A 94 -22.61 0.76 -25.59
N LEU A 95 -22.46 2.01 -25.15
CA LEU A 95 -21.35 2.89 -25.54
C LEU A 95 -20.02 2.34 -25.01
N TYR A 96 -19.98 1.86 -23.78
CA TYR A 96 -18.80 1.23 -23.20
C TYR A 96 -18.34 0.03 -24.03
N LYS A 97 -19.25 -0.89 -24.34
CA LYS A 97 -18.95 -2.05 -25.19
C LYS A 97 -18.50 -1.64 -26.61
N ALA A 98 -19.10 -0.61 -27.18
CA ALA A 98 -18.70 -0.10 -28.49
C ALA A 98 -17.29 0.51 -28.47
N VAL A 99 -16.93 1.27 -27.43
CA VAL A 99 -15.59 1.84 -27.25
C VAL A 99 -14.55 0.74 -27.10
N TYR A 100 -14.83 -0.28 -26.29
CA TYR A 100 -13.94 -1.44 -26.11
C TYR A 100 -13.77 -2.25 -27.40
N ALA A 101 -14.84 -2.40 -28.20
CA ALA A 101 -14.77 -3.09 -29.49
C ALA A 101 -13.92 -2.35 -30.53
N VAL A 102 -13.91 -0.99 -30.48
CA VAL A 102 -13.14 -0.14 -31.41
C VAL A 102 -11.66 -0.06 -31.02
N GLN A 103 -11.34 -0.09 -29.72
CA GLN A 103 -9.96 0.05 -29.26
C GLN A 103 -9.08 -1.16 -29.58
N GLY A 104 -9.67 -2.30 -29.99
CA GLY A 104 -8.93 -3.52 -30.30
C GLY A 104 -8.11 -4.02 -29.12
N ALA A 105 -7.76 -5.28 -29.11
CA ALA A 105 -6.77 -5.78 -28.16
C ALA A 105 -5.38 -5.27 -28.60
N ASP A 106 -4.95 -4.12 -28.08
CA ASP A 106 -3.56 -3.72 -28.21
C ASP A 106 -2.66 -4.83 -27.69
N SER A 107 -1.58 -5.07 -28.36
CA SER A 107 -0.65 -6.17 -28.10
C SER A 107 0.03 -6.15 -26.71
N LEU A 108 -0.24 -5.14 -25.91
CA LEU A 108 0.14 -5.00 -24.50
C LEU A 108 -1.09 -4.94 -23.57
N GLY A 109 -2.22 -5.17 -24.04
CA GLY A 109 -3.60 -4.93 -23.79
C GLY A 109 -4.18 -5.46 -22.51
N ALA A 110 -3.71 -5.13 -21.34
CA ALA A 110 -4.58 -5.14 -20.18
C ALA A 110 -5.43 -3.86 -20.18
N HIS A 111 -6.65 -3.91 -20.69
CA HIS A 111 -7.59 -2.81 -20.52
C HIS A 111 -8.07 -2.75 -19.08
N ILE A 112 -8.29 -1.53 -18.56
CA ILE A 112 -8.97 -1.36 -17.28
C ILE A 112 -10.45 -1.68 -17.51
N GLU A 113 -10.92 -2.76 -16.91
CA GLU A 113 -12.33 -3.14 -16.95
C GLU A 113 -13.08 -2.46 -15.81
N ASP A 114 -14.17 -1.79 -16.12
CA ASP A 114 -15.03 -1.14 -15.12
C ASP A 114 -16.30 -1.97 -14.89
N TYR A 115 -16.32 -2.70 -13.78
CA TYR A 115 -17.46 -3.52 -13.33
C TYR A 115 -18.47 -2.75 -12.49
N SER A 116 -18.28 -1.46 -12.27
CA SER A 116 -19.24 -0.65 -11.54
C SER A 116 -20.54 -0.45 -12.33
N LEU A 117 -21.61 -0.17 -11.61
CA LEU A 117 -22.90 0.10 -12.24
C LEU A 117 -22.81 1.32 -13.20
N GLY A 118 -23.07 1.09 -14.49
CA GLY A 118 -22.96 2.10 -15.53
C GLY A 118 -21.54 2.53 -15.86
N HIS A 119 -20.52 1.74 -15.52
CA HIS A 119 -19.12 1.98 -15.83
C HIS A 119 -18.64 3.38 -15.41
N ILE A 120 -18.99 3.78 -14.18
CA ILE A 120 -18.67 5.11 -13.62
C ILE A 120 -17.75 5.04 -12.39
N GLY A 121 -17.19 3.86 -12.09
CA GLY A 121 -16.39 3.64 -10.89
C GLY A 121 -15.25 4.62 -10.71
N LEU A 122 -14.59 5.00 -11.80
CA LEU A 122 -13.48 5.96 -11.80
C LEU A 122 -13.90 7.41 -12.06
N GLN A 123 -15.19 7.70 -12.25
CA GLN A 123 -15.65 9.03 -12.64
C GLN A 123 -15.28 10.11 -11.61
N ARG A 124 -15.39 9.80 -10.32
CA ARG A 124 -15.02 10.74 -9.24
C ARG A 124 -13.53 11.05 -9.25
N PHE A 125 -12.71 10.03 -9.44
CA PHE A 125 -11.26 10.19 -9.53
C PHE A 125 -10.86 11.05 -10.75
N PHE A 126 -11.41 10.78 -11.93
CA PHE A 126 -11.17 11.60 -13.11
C PHE A 126 -11.68 13.04 -12.97
N ALA A 127 -12.83 13.23 -12.32
CA ALA A 127 -13.32 14.56 -12.00
C ALA A 127 -12.36 15.32 -11.04
N ALA A 128 -11.84 14.65 -10.03
CA ALA A 128 -10.84 15.22 -9.12
C ALA A 128 -9.55 15.58 -9.86
N LEU A 129 -9.03 14.72 -10.74
CA LEU A 129 -7.87 15.01 -11.58
C LEU A 129 -8.09 16.22 -12.49
N LYS A 130 -9.26 16.30 -13.14
CA LYS A 130 -9.64 17.43 -14.00
C LYS A 130 -9.67 18.75 -13.24
N ASN A 131 -10.26 18.73 -12.05
CA ASN A 131 -10.46 19.93 -11.22
C ASN A 131 -9.38 20.11 -10.13
N ARG A 132 -8.23 19.43 -10.25
CA ARG A 132 -7.19 19.37 -9.21
C ARG A 132 -6.67 20.73 -8.74
N ARG A 133 -6.73 21.76 -9.58
CA ARG A 133 -6.31 23.13 -9.24
C ARG A 133 -7.32 23.87 -8.34
N GLU A 134 -8.56 23.38 -8.28
CA GLU A 134 -9.67 23.99 -7.54
C GLU A 134 -9.94 23.29 -6.21
N LEU A 135 -9.30 22.11 -5.98
CA LEU A 135 -9.58 21.26 -4.81
C LEU A 135 -9.00 21.79 -3.51
N ASN A 136 -8.09 22.78 -3.53
CA ASN A 136 -7.32 23.23 -2.36
C ASN A 136 -6.61 22.10 -1.58
N ARG A 137 -6.38 20.97 -2.21
CA ARG A 137 -5.65 19.81 -1.74
C ARG A 137 -5.16 18.98 -2.92
N PRO A 138 -4.15 18.14 -2.74
CA PRO A 138 -3.78 17.18 -3.79
C PRO A 138 -4.86 16.12 -4.00
N VAL A 139 -4.94 15.60 -5.21
CA VAL A 139 -5.65 14.34 -5.53
C VAL A 139 -4.81 13.19 -4.97
N ARG A 140 -5.40 12.33 -4.15
CA ARG A 140 -4.66 11.26 -3.49
C ARG A 140 -5.07 9.87 -3.96
N VAL A 141 -4.05 9.06 -4.23
CA VAL A 141 -4.19 7.64 -4.53
C VAL A 141 -3.54 6.83 -3.41
N ALA A 142 -4.26 5.87 -2.86
CA ALA A 142 -3.72 4.89 -1.91
C ALA A 142 -3.50 3.56 -2.62
N PHE A 143 -2.26 3.06 -2.61
CA PHE A 143 -1.96 1.67 -2.95
C PHE A 143 -1.91 0.85 -1.68
N LEU A 144 -2.76 -0.17 -1.58
CA LEU A 144 -2.72 -1.18 -0.54
C LEU A 144 -2.26 -2.51 -1.17
N GLY A 145 -1.29 -3.15 -0.56
CA GLY A 145 -0.77 -4.40 -1.10
C GLY A 145 0.13 -5.14 -0.14
N ASP A 146 0.73 -6.20 -0.66
CA ASP A 146 1.65 -7.07 0.07
C ASP A 146 3.13 -6.67 -0.12
N SER A 147 4.02 -7.65 0.00
CA SER A 147 5.46 -7.44 -0.19
C SER A 147 5.86 -7.09 -1.63
N PHE A 148 4.99 -7.32 -2.61
CA PHE A 148 5.27 -7.04 -4.01
C PHE A 148 5.45 -5.54 -4.28
N ILE A 149 4.67 -4.70 -3.60
CA ILE A 149 4.79 -3.24 -3.74
C ILE A 149 5.62 -2.59 -2.61
N GLU A 150 6.08 -3.36 -1.62
CA GLU A 150 6.80 -2.83 -0.44
C GLU A 150 8.09 -2.10 -0.80
N GLY A 151 8.81 -2.58 -1.82
CA GLY A 151 10.01 -1.93 -2.35
C GLY A 151 9.76 -0.61 -3.06
N ASP A 152 8.52 -0.19 -3.23
CA ASP A 152 8.08 1.06 -3.88
C ASP A 152 8.54 1.21 -5.34
N ILE A 153 8.92 0.11 -6.03
CA ILE A 153 9.42 0.19 -7.42
C ILE A 153 8.26 0.50 -8.36
N MET A 154 7.22 -0.36 -8.37
CA MET A 154 6.04 -0.20 -9.23
C MET A 154 5.26 1.08 -8.87
N VAL A 155 5.04 1.32 -7.57
CA VAL A 155 4.29 2.49 -7.11
C VAL A 155 5.05 3.78 -7.38
N ALA A 156 6.38 3.76 -7.37
CA ALA A 156 7.21 4.93 -7.70
C ALA A 156 7.06 5.34 -9.17
N ASP A 157 7.08 4.37 -10.09
CA ASP A 157 6.91 4.65 -11.52
C ASP A 157 5.51 5.22 -11.80
N PHE A 158 4.46 4.63 -11.21
CA PHE A 158 3.10 5.16 -11.29
C PHE A 158 3.02 6.58 -10.69
N ARG A 159 3.57 6.80 -9.52
CA ARG A 159 3.61 8.11 -8.84
C ARG A 159 4.29 9.16 -9.70
N SER A 160 5.50 8.87 -10.17
CA SER A 160 6.28 9.77 -11.04
C SER A 160 5.52 10.10 -12.33
N GLY A 161 4.91 9.10 -12.99
CA GLY A 161 4.08 9.31 -14.17
C GLY A 161 2.89 10.22 -13.91
N MET A 162 2.15 9.99 -12.82
CA MET A 162 1.00 10.82 -12.43
C MET A 162 1.42 12.25 -12.08
N GLN A 163 2.51 12.43 -11.35
CA GLN A 163 3.00 13.75 -10.96
C GLN A 163 3.55 14.53 -12.16
N LYS A 164 4.19 13.86 -13.10
CA LYS A 164 4.66 14.47 -14.35
C LYS A 164 3.50 15.00 -15.19
N GLU A 165 2.40 14.27 -15.27
CA GLU A 165 1.23 14.64 -16.06
C GLU A 165 0.33 15.66 -15.36
N PHE A 166 0.06 15.46 -14.08
CA PHE A 166 -0.94 16.22 -13.34
C PHE A 166 -0.36 17.21 -12.33
N GLY A 167 0.96 17.27 -12.19
CA GLY A 167 1.65 18.06 -11.17
C GLY A 167 1.65 17.39 -9.79
N GLY A 168 2.26 18.05 -8.84
CA GLY A 168 2.55 17.52 -7.52
C GLY A 168 3.98 17.00 -7.43
N ARG A 169 4.51 16.91 -6.21
CA ARG A 169 5.86 16.42 -5.91
C ARG A 169 5.87 15.66 -4.60
N GLY A 170 6.98 14.94 -4.37
CA GLY A 170 7.24 14.23 -3.12
C GLY A 170 6.75 12.79 -3.14
N VAL A 171 7.17 12.05 -2.11
CA VAL A 171 7.00 10.59 -2.01
C VAL A 171 5.62 10.20 -1.50
N GLY A 172 4.88 11.16 -0.89
CA GLY A 172 3.65 10.87 -0.16
C GLY A 172 3.92 10.33 1.24
N PHE A 173 3.09 9.43 1.73
CA PHE A 173 3.19 8.86 3.06
C PHE A 173 4.36 7.86 3.16
N VAL A 174 5.15 8.03 4.22
CA VAL A 174 6.26 7.15 4.62
C VAL A 174 6.01 6.74 6.08
N PRO A 175 5.89 5.45 6.42
CA PRO A 175 5.73 5.01 7.81
C PRO A 175 6.96 5.38 8.63
N VAL A 176 6.86 5.42 9.96
CA VAL A 176 8.02 5.74 10.83
C VAL A 176 9.21 4.86 10.52
N THR A 177 8.99 3.56 10.33
CA THR A 177 10.00 2.62 9.85
C THR A 177 9.37 1.52 9.00
N SER A 178 10.19 0.81 8.23
CA SER A 178 9.80 -0.33 7.40
C SER A 178 10.97 -1.29 7.27
N VAL A 179 10.69 -2.57 7.18
CA VAL A 179 11.72 -3.59 6.88
C VAL A 179 12.35 -3.41 5.49
N ALA A 180 11.65 -2.75 4.58
CA ALA A 180 12.13 -2.43 3.24
C ALA A 180 12.79 -1.03 3.16
N ALA A 181 12.92 -0.29 4.26
CA ALA A 181 13.39 1.10 4.24
C ALA A 181 14.70 1.29 3.46
N GLN A 182 15.68 0.40 3.65
CA GLN A 182 16.97 0.46 2.98
C GLN A 182 16.95 0.11 1.48
N PHE A 183 15.84 -0.47 0.97
CA PHE A 183 15.70 -0.91 -0.42
C PHE A 183 14.80 0.00 -1.25
N ARG A 184 14.10 0.95 -0.62
CA ARG A 184 13.21 1.88 -1.33
C ARG A 184 14.00 2.88 -2.16
N PRO A 185 13.77 2.96 -3.49
CA PRO A 185 14.52 3.88 -4.35
C PRO A 185 14.06 5.34 -4.25
N THR A 186 12.95 5.60 -3.53
CA THR A 186 12.25 6.90 -3.50
C THR A 186 12.59 7.74 -2.29
N VAL A 187 12.99 7.11 -1.19
CA VAL A 187 13.24 7.77 0.09
C VAL A 187 14.33 7.04 0.87
N GLU A 188 15.27 7.81 1.43
CA GLU A 188 16.15 7.34 2.51
C GLU A 188 15.42 7.56 3.82
N GLN A 189 15.33 6.50 4.63
CA GLN A 189 14.56 6.50 5.86
C GLN A 189 15.34 5.82 6.97
N ARG A 190 15.36 6.42 8.16
CA ARG A 190 15.91 5.86 9.40
C ARG A 190 15.04 6.28 10.57
N ALA A 191 14.92 5.42 11.56
CA ALA A 191 14.22 5.71 12.80
C ALA A 191 14.86 4.94 13.96
N SER A 192 14.79 5.49 15.16
CA SER A 192 15.23 4.85 16.40
C SER A 192 14.32 5.19 17.56
N GLY A 193 14.25 4.32 18.57
CA GLY A 193 13.45 4.53 19.77
C GLY A 193 11.95 4.26 19.59
N TRP A 194 11.57 3.32 18.72
CA TRP A 194 10.18 2.99 18.42
C TRP A 194 9.89 1.49 18.58
N THR A 195 8.77 1.20 19.22
CA THR A 195 8.12 -0.11 19.15
C THR A 195 7.17 -0.13 17.97
N THR A 196 7.25 -1.16 17.14
CA THR A 196 6.39 -1.32 15.96
C THR A 196 5.25 -2.27 16.27
N TRP A 197 4.03 -1.83 16.04
CA TRP A 197 2.82 -2.63 16.11
C TRP A 197 2.27 -2.83 14.70
N SER A 198 1.87 -4.06 14.38
CA SER A 198 1.34 -4.42 13.07
C SER A 198 0.04 -5.21 13.20
N MET A 199 -0.96 -4.87 12.40
CA MET A 199 -2.24 -5.58 12.39
C MET A 199 -2.12 -7.06 11.99
N LEU A 200 -0.96 -7.51 11.48
CA LEU A 200 -0.70 -8.92 11.19
C LEU A 200 -0.48 -9.74 12.46
N THR A 201 0.17 -9.16 13.46
CA THR A 201 0.61 -9.86 14.66
C THR A 201 -0.07 -9.39 15.94
N ASP A 202 -0.54 -8.15 15.97
CA ASP A 202 -1.25 -7.56 17.08
C ASP A 202 -2.76 -7.55 16.83
N HIS A 203 -3.52 -7.98 17.83
CA HIS A 203 -4.98 -8.11 17.78
C HIS A 203 -5.70 -7.20 18.77
N GLU A 204 -4.96 -6.43 19.55
CA GLU A 204 -5.50 -5.59 20.62
C GLU A 204 -5.73 -4.14 20.18
N HIS A 205 -4.94 -3.66 19.21
CA HIS A 205 -5.03 -2.29 18.72
C HIS A 205 -5.86 -2.20 17.43
N GLY A 206 -6.49 -1.05 17.23
CA GLY A 206 -7.09 -0.67 15.96
C GLY A 206 -6.06 -0.03 15.02
N TYR A 207 -6.20 -0.24 13.72
CA TYR A 207 -5.25 0.23 12.70
C TYR A 207 -5.92 1.09 11.64
N THR A 208 -5.17 2.07 11.12
CA THR A 208 -5.51 2.81 9.91
C THR A 208 -5.09 2.02 8.65
N LEU A 209 -5.28 2.60 7.45
CA LEU A 209 -4.90 2.02 6.16
C LEU A 209 -3.44 1.55 6.09
N SER A 210 -2.53 2.13 6.88
CA SER A 210 -1.14 1.71 6.93
C SER A 210 -0.94 0.31 7.52
N GLY A 211 -1.90 -0.17 8.32
CA GLY A 211 -1.80 -1.44 9.04
C GLY A 211 -0.68 -1.50 10.07
N MET A 212 -0.05 -0.36 10.34
CA MET A 212 1.08 -0.20 11.26
C MET A 212 0.89 1.01 12.16
N MET A 213 1.47 0.92 13.35
CA MET A 213 1.51 1.96 14.36
C MET A 213 2.85 1.90 15.07
N PHE A 214 3.38 3.03 15.48
CA PHE A 214 4.70 3.12 16.11
C PHE A 214 4.57 3.89 17.41
N GLU A 215 4.95 3.24 18.52
CA GLU A 215 4.95 3.83 19.85
C GLU A 215 6.39 4.17 20.27
N ALA A 216 6.62 5.41 20.68
CA ALA A 216 7.93 5.83 21.15
C ALA A 216 8.23 5.12 22.49
N ASN A 217 9.35 4.40 22.54
CA ASN A 217 9.77 3.62 23.71
C ASN A 217 11.06 4.13 24.35
N GLU A 218 11.67 5.16 23.77
CA GLU A 218 12.88 5.79 24.30
C GLU A 218 12.73 7.32 24.30
N GLU A 219 13.41 7.97 25.23
CA GLU A 219 13.63 9.40 25.17
C GLU A 219 14.53 9.71 23.96
N ASN A 220 14.22 10.76 23.22
CA ASN A 220 14.84 11.11 21.93
C ASN A 220 14.56 10.11 20.79
N ALA A 221 13.38 9.47 20.80
CA ALA A 221 12.91 8.75 19.63
C ALA A 221 13.03 9.66 18.38
N SER A 222 13.46 9.09 17.25
CA SER A 222 13.77 9.91 16.08
C SER A 222 13.24 9.31 14.77
N ILE A 223 12.98 10.20 13.80
CA ILE A 223 12.63 9.86 12.42
C ILE A 223 13.48 10.73 11.50
N HIS A 224 14.19 10.11 10.57
CA HIS A 224 14.87 10.79 9.47
C HIS A 224 14.27 10.34 8.15
N VAL A 225 13.92 11.30 7.30
CA VAL A 225 13.45 11.06 5.93
C VAL A 225 14.15 12.01 4.97
N LYS A 226 14.58 11.47 3.82
CA LYS A 226 15.26 12.24 2.78
C LYS A 226 14.85 11.74 1.40
N THR A 227 14.57 12.65 0.49
CA THR A 227 14.27 12.33 -0.91
C THR A 227 15.51 11.80 -1.62
N THR A 228 15.31 10.97 -2.65
CA THR A 228 16.38 10.48 -3.51
C THR A 228 16.40 11.24 -4.85
N LYS A 229 17.48 11.09 -5.59
CA LYS A 229 17.64 11.74 -6.92
C LYS A 229 17.11 10.88 -8.08
N ARG A 230 16.53 9.72 -7.81
CA ARG A 230 16.14 8.76 -8.86
C ARG A 230 14.99 9.27 -9.73
N TYR A 231 14.02 9.94 -9.13
CA TYR A 231 12.84 10.48 -9.81
C TYR A 231 12.78 12.00 -9.64
N PRO A 232 12.79 12.79 -10.73
CA PRO A 232 12.79 14.26 -10.63
C PRO A 232 11.63 14.82 -9.81
N GLU A 233 10.43 14.27 -9.98
CA GLU A 233 9.20 14.71 -9.31
C GLU A 233 9.22 14.44 -7.80
N LEU A 234 10.07 13.50 -7.34
CA LEU A 234 10.14 13.12 -5.93
C LEU A 234 11.26 13.81 -5.14
N GLN A 235 12.09 14.64 -5.79
CA GLN A 235 13.29 15.21 -5.17
C GLN A 235 13.01 16.32 -4.16
N THR A 236 11.90 17.03 -4.31
CA THR A 236 11.50 18.12 -3.45
C THR A 236 10.00 18.06 -3.15
N PHE A 237 9.58 18.70 -2.07
CA PHE A 237 8.17 18.80 -1.70
C PHE A 237 7.94 20.08 -0.90
N SER A 238 6.69 20.58 -0.84
CA SER A 238 6.36 21.85 -0.22
C SER A 238 5.59 21.74 1.09
N SER A 239 5.13 20.55 1.46
CA SER A 239 4.40 20.28 2.69
C SER A 239 4.98 19.05 3.38
N LEU A 240 5.49 19.24 4.57
CA LEU A 240 6.00 18.19 5.47
C LEU A 240 4.96 17.96 6.57
N LYS A 241 4.49 16.72 6.72
CA LYS A 241 3.49 16.39 7.71
C LYS A 241 3.97 15.25 8.59
N LEU A 242 3.87 15.40 9.90
CA LEU A 242 3.96 14.30 10.86
C LEU A 242 2.54 13.86 11.18
N ILE A 243 2.22 12.58 10.93
CA ILE A 243 0.91 12.01 11.21
C ILE A 243 1.02 11.13 12.45
N TYR A 244 0.21 11.44 13.47
CA TYR A 244 0.22 10.75 14.76
C TYR A 244 -1.20 10.59 15.29
N GLU A 245 -1.40 9.68 16.25
CA GLU A 245 -2.75 9.33 16.73
C GLU A 245 -2.92 9.39 18.24
N GLN A 246 -1.84 9.53 18.98
CA GLN A 246 -1.86 9.69 20.41
C GLN A 246 -0.70 10.55 20.84
N ASN A 247 -0.97 11.52 21.70
CA ASN A 247 0.02 12.39 22.30
C ASN A 247 -0.55 13.06 23.54
N LYS A 248 0.26 13.25 24.56
CA LYS A 248 -0.06 14.03 25.76
C LYS A 248 0.69 15.35 25.77
N ASN A 249 2.01 15.29 25.75
CA ASN A 249 2.88 16.46 25.95
C ASN A 249 4.26 16.28 25.31
N THR A 250 4.31 15.62 24.15
CA THR A 250 5.57 15.40 23.44
C THR A 250 6.11 16.70 22.86
N GLU A 251 7.37 16.98 23.17
CA GLU A 251 8.14 18.04 22.53
C GLU A 251 8.78 17.48 21.25
N MET A 252 8.53 18.13 20.13
CA MET A 252 9.13 17.83 18.84
C MET A 252 10.23 18.83 18.51
N ARG A 253 11.41 18.33 18.20
CA ARG A 253 12.47 19.08 17.54
C ARG A 253 12.56 18.65 16.09
N LEU A 254 12.53 19.62 15.16
CA LEU A 254 12.58 19.38 13.72
C LEU A 254 13.70 20.20 13.08
N VAL A 255 14.53 19.53 12.29
CA VAL A 255 15.56 20.13 11.42
C VAL A 255 15.25 19.76 9.98
N CYS A 256 15.13 20.74 9.11
CA CYS A 256 14.88 20.52 7.67
C CYS A 256 16.10 20.91 6.84
N ASN A 257 16.32 20.17 5.73
CA ASN A 257 17.37 20.46 4.74
C ASN A 257 18.79 20.55 5.32
N ALA A 258 19.08 19.78 6.38
CA ALA A 258 20.33 19.86 7.13
C ALA A 258 20.70 21.29 7.58
N SER A 259 19.68 22.13 7.81
CA SER A 259 19.87 23.52 8.28
C SER A 259 20.44 23.56 9.70
N ALA A 260 21.12 24.65 10.03
CA ALA A 260 21.45 24.96 11.42
C ALA A 260 20.23 25.37 12.24
N ASP A 261 19.16 25.82 11.57
CA ASP A 261 17.92 26.21 12.22
C ASP A 261 17.14 25.00 12.72
N THR A 262 16.67 25.09 13.93
CA THR A 262 15.90 24.05 14.59
C THR A 262 14.55 24.62 15.01
N LEU A 263 13.48 23.98 14.58
CA LEU A 263 12.14 24.23 15.09
C LEU A 263 11.91 23.36 16.33
N GLN A 264 11.41 23.97 17.42
CA GLN A 264 11.01 23.24 18.63
C GLN A 264 9.58 23.61 18.98
N GLU A 265 8.72 22.61 19.07
CA GLU A 265 7.30 22.81 19.36
C GLU A 265 6.74 21.69 20.23
N MET A 266 5.76 22.03 21.03
CA MET A 266 4.93 21.05 21.74
C MET A 266 3.82 20.58 20.81
N LEU A 267 3.79 19.28 20.53
CA LEU A 267 2.73 18.71 19.71
C LEU A 267 1.39 18.80 20.46
N PRO A 268 0.31 19.19 19.79
CA PRO A 268 -1.03 19.18 20.37
C PRO A 268 -1.41 17.81 20.96
N ALA A 269 -1.94 17.82 22.17
CA ALA A 269 -2.46 16.61 22.80
C ALA A 269 -3.64 16.05 21.98
N THR A 270 -3.66 14.74 21.78
CA THR A 270 -4.70 14.06 21.02
C THR A 270 -4.85 12.60 21.43
N SER A 271 -6.04 12.05 21.19
CA SER A 271 -6.34 10.60 21.25
C SER A 271 -6.89 10.08 19.94
N ILE A 272 -6.85 10.90 18.89
CA ILE A 272 -7.31 10.55 17.53
C ILE A 272 -6.23 10.85 16.51
N VAL A 273 -6.36 10.27 15.32
CA VAL A 273 -5.44 10.55 14.21
C VAL A 273 -5.50 12.02 13.84
N THR A 274 -4.34 12.65 13.84
CA THR A 274 -4.14 14.07 13.51
C THR A 274 -2.81 14.26 12.80
N GLN A 275 -2.50 15.50 12.40
CA GLN A 275 -1.22 15.86 11.79
C GLN A 275 -0.67 17.17 12.34
N TYR A 276 0.66 17.25 12.38
CA TYR A 276 1.42 18.48 12.39
C TYR A 276 1.85 18.77 10.96
N GLU A 277 1.79 19.99 10.49
CA GLU A 277 2.15 20.38 9.13
C GLU A 277 3.07 21.60 9.13
N LEU A 278 4.14 21.52 8.33
CA LEU A 278 5.06 22.60 8.05
C LEU A 278 5.14 22.85 6.55
N GLU A 279 4.97 24.10 6.16
CA GLU A 279 5.09 24.54 4.76
C GLU A 279 6.50 25.07 4.47
N GLY A 280 7.01 24.78 3.27
CA GLY A 280 8.35 25.22 2.85
C GLY A 280 8.80 24.50 1.59
N MET A 281 10.10 24.53 1.31
CA MET A 281 10.71 23.73 0.27
C MET A 281 11.69 22.76 0.93
N PHE A 282 11.36 21.47 0.86
CA PHE A 282 12.08 20.44 1.61
C PHE A 282 12.67 19.39 0.69
N THR A 283 13.79 18.81 1.14
CA THR A 283 14.44 17.63 0.58
C THR A 283 14.64 16.55 1.65
N GLU A 284 14.78 16.97 2.92
CA GLU A 284 14.98 16.08 4.06
C GLU A 284 14.44 16.70 5.35
N ALA A 285 14.14 15.84 6.30
CA ALA A 285 13.66 16.22 7.63
C ALA A 285 14.14 15.24 8.71
N ASP A 286 14.61 15.80 9.82
CA ASP A 286 15.03 15.10 11.03
C ASP A 286 14.13 15.49 12.19
N PHE A 287 13.33 14.55 12.66
CA PHE A 287 12.49 14.68 13.84
C PHE A 287 13.16 14.03 15.04
N THR A 288 13.14 14.70 16.19
CA THR A 288 13.51 14.11 17.48
C THR A 288 12.42 14.46 18.49
N PHE A 289 12.01 13.48 19.28
CA PHE A 289 10.90 13.60 20.22
C PHE A 289 11.37 13.41 21.65
N LYS A 290 10.89 14.27 22.56
CA LYS A 290 11.12 14.18 23.99
C LYS A 290 9.80 14.14 24.73
N ASN A 291 9.82 13.67 25.98
CA ASN A 291 8.61 13.51 26.79
C ASN A 291 7.58 12.62 26.06
N THR A 292 8.00 11.44 25.65
CA THR A 292 7.27 10.56 24.73
C THR A 292 6.36 9.49 25.37
N PRO A 293 6.05 9.46 26.69
CA PRO A 293 5.19 8.40 27.21
C PRO A 293 3.85 8.41 26.46
N GLU A 294 3.50 7.24 25.91
CA GLU A 294 2.28 7.02 25.12
C GLU A 294 2.22 7.81 23.80
N PHE A 295 3.35 8.33 23.27
CA PHE A 295 3.34 8.96 21.96
C PHE A 295 3.31 7.91 20.83
N ARG A 296 2.30 8.01 19.98
CA ARG A 296 2.10 7.09 18.85
C ARG A 296 2.06 7.85 17.55
N ALA A 297 2.99 7.54 16.64
CA ALA A 297 3.04 8.08 15.30
C ALA A 297 2.66 7.02 14.26
N LEU A 298 2.16 7.46 13.13
CA LEU A 298 1.88 6.62 11.95
C LEU A 298 2.99 6.77 10.91
N GLY A 299 3.47 8.00 10.67
CA GLY A 299 4.51 8.27 9.70
C GLY A 299 4.61 9.75 9.33
N VAL A 300 5.38 9.99 8.28
CA VAL A 300 5.63 11.31 7.73
C VAL A 300 5.06 11.38 6.31
N ALA A 301 4.39 12.47 5.93
CA ALA A 301 4.01 12.70 4.54
C ALA A 301 4.88 13.82 3.94
N MET A 302 5.44 13.51 2.77
CA MET A 302 6.32 14.37 1.97
C MET A 302 5.60 14.65 0.65
N GLU A 303 4.90 15.80 0.56
CA GLU A 303 3.98 16.06 -0.55
C GLU A 303 3.87 17.54 -0.91
N ASP A 304 3.25 17.84 -2.04
CA ASP A 304 2.83 19.20 -2.38
C ASP A 304 1.37 19.44 -2.00
N HIS A 305 0.98 20.72 -1.91
CA HIS A 305 -0.40 21.13 -1.60
C HIS A 305 -1.38 20.90 -2.75
N SER A 306 -0.90 20.63 -3.96
CA SER A 306 -1.71 20.45 -5.15
C SER A 306 -1.12 19.36 -6.06
N GLY A 307 -1.83 19.05 -7.17
CA GLY A 307 -1.41 17.99 -8.08
C GLY A 307 -1.80 16.61 -7.55
N VAL A 308 -0.93 15.62 -7.71
CA VAL A 308 -1.20 14.22 -7.34
C VAL A 308 -0.23 13.74 -6.27
N VAL A 309 -0.75 13.04 -5.30
CA VAL A 309 0.01 12.31 -4.26
C VAL A 309 -0.37 10.84 -4.32
N VAL A 310 0.63 9.97 -4.28
CA VAL A 310 0.42 8.52 -4.29
C VAL A 310 1.09 7.91 -3.07
N ASP A 311 0.28 7.35 -2.18
CA ASP A 311 0.73 6.70 -0.95
C ASP A 311 0.87 5.19 -1.17
N ASN A 312 1.92 4.63 -0.60
CA ASN A 312 2.17 3.20 -0.61
C ASN A 312 1.95 2.62 0.80
N PHE A 313 0.84 1.92 0.99
CA PHE A 313 0.47 1.19 2.19
C PHE A 313 0.70 -0.31 2.02
N SER A 314 1.92 -0.67 1.68
CA SER A 314 2.33 -2.07 1.62
C SER A 314 2.50 -2.67 3.01
N LEU A 315 2.06 -3.89 3.18
CA LEU A 315 2.24 -4.65 4.41
C LEU A 315 2.63 -6.09 4.06
N ARG A 316 3.91 -6.43 4.25
CA ARG A 316 4.48 -7.75 3.95
C ARG A 316 3.70 -8.86 4.66
N GLY A 317 3.30 -9.90 3.90
CA GLY A 317 2.52 -11.03 4.41
C GLY A 317 1.01 -10.77 4.48
N ASN A 318 0.54 -9.62 4.01
CA ASN A 318 -0.88 -9.30 3.90
C ASN A 318 -1.46 -9.93 2.62
N SER A 319 -2.47 -10.78 2.77
CA SER A 319 -3.20 -11.39 1.64
C SER A 319 -4.42 -10.58 1.18
N GLY A 320 -4.65 -9.41 1.76
CA GLY A 320 -5.86 -8.61 1.57
C GLY A 320 -6.99 -8.96 2.55
N MET A 321 -7.08 -10.19 3.03
CA MET A 321 -8.12 -10.63 3.99
C MET A 321 -8.08 -9.85 5.30
N ILE A 322 -6.90 -9.46 5.76
CA ILE A 322 -6.72 -8.75 7.01
C ILE A 322 -7.27 -7.31 6.99
N LEU A 323 -7.61 -6.77 5.81
CA LEU A 323 -8.22 -5.44 5.68
C LEU A 323 -9.57 -5.34 6.43
N GLU A 324 -10.25 -6.44 6.68
CA GLU A 324 -11.46 -6.49 7.53
C GLU A 324 -11.21 -6.03 8.97
N ARG A 325 -9.94 -6.05 9.43
CA ARG A 325 -9.52 -5.66 10.77
C ARG A 325 -9.18 -4.18 10.90
N LEU A 326 -9.30 -3.40 9.83
CA LEU A 326 -9.11 -1.96 9.89
C LEU A 326 -10.15 -1.32 10.82
N ASP A 327 -9.68 -0.42 11.68
CA ASP A 327 -10.55 0.34 12.56
C ASP A 327 -11.23 1.47 11.77
N VAL A 328 -12.55 1.37 11.63
CA VAL A 328 -13.35 2.32 10.85
C VAL A 328 -13.21 3.74 11.38
N SER A 329 -13.19 3.93 12.69
CA SER A 329 -13.10 5.27 13.31
C SER A 329 -11.74 5.92 13.06
N ARG A 330 -10.66 5.13 13.15
CA ARG A 330 -9.29 5.59 12.84
C ARG A 330 -9.11 5.86 11.35
N CYS A 331 -9.64 5.02 10.49
CA CYS A 331 -9.65 5.25 9.04
C CYS A 331 -10.46 6.51 8.68
N GLN A 332 -11.60 6.75 9.32
CA GLN A 332 -12.37 7.97 9.13
C GLN A 332 -11.62 9.21 9.62
N ALA A 333 -10.93 9.13 10.76
CA ALA A 333 -10.10 10.22 11.26
C ALA A 333 -8.93 10.52 10.31
N LEU A 334 -8.24 9.49 9.81
CA LEU A 334 -7.21 9.66 8.78
C LEU A 334 -7.80 10.29 7.50
N ASN A 335 -8.96 9.84 7.04
CA ASN A 335 -9.60 10.36 5.83
C ASN A 335 -10.03 11.83 5.97
N LYS A 336 -10.29 12.33 7.17
CA LYS A 336 -10.57 13.78 7.39
C LYS A 336 -9.37 14.66 7.10
N ILE A 337 -8.16 14.22 7.47
CA ILE A 337 -6.91 14.98 7.26
C ILE A 337 -6.21 14.59 5.95
N ARG A 338 -6.49 13.38 5.44
CA ARG A 338 -5.85 12.80 4.25
C ARG A 338 -6.88 12.04 3.39
N PRO A 339 -7.84 12.75 2.75
CA PRO A 339 -8.86 12.09 1.93
C PRO A 339 -8.25 11.48 0.66
N TYR A 340 -8.73 10.27 0.30
CA TYR A 340 -8.32 9.53 -0.90
C TYR A 340 -9.40 9.58 -1.96
N ASP A 341 -8.98 9.83 -3.20
CA ASP A 341 -9.84 9.89 -4.39
C ASP A 341 -9.85 8.55 -5.14
N LEU A 342 -8.81 7.73 -4.96
CA LEU A 342 -8.69 6.38 -5.51
C LEU A 342 -7.99 5.46 -4.51
N ILE A 343 -8.49 4.24 -4.37
CA ILE A 343 -7.82 3.15 -3.65
C ILE A 343 -7.52 2.05 -4.66
N VAL A 344 -6.26 1.61 -4.71
CA VAL A 344 -5.78 0.51 -5.52
C VAL A 344 -5.42 -0.65 -4.61
N LEU A 345 -5.99 -1.82 -4.84
CA LEU A 345 -5.69 -3.05 -4.12
C LEU A 345 -4.85 -3.96 -5.02
N GLN A 346 -3.63 -4.27 -4.58
CA GLN A 346 -2.70 -5.13 -5.30
C GLN A 346 -2.39 -6.35 -4.43
N TYR A 347 -3.07 -7.45 -4.70
CA TYR A 347 -2.97 -8.72 -3.99
C TYR A 347 -3.12 -9.90 -4.95
N GLY A 348 -2.75 -11.10 -4.52
CA GLY A 348 -3.07 -12.34 -5.24
C GLY A 348 -2.06 -12.72 -6.32
N LEU A 349 -0.79 -12.45 -6.08
CA LEU A 349 0.32 -12.93 -6.92
C LEU A 349 0.75 -14.34 -6.54
#